data_d34a2338421b3b5f5d05ef313c69eb42
#
_entry.id   d34a2338421b3b5f5d05ef313c69eb42
#
_cell.length_a   1.000
_cell.length_b   1.000
_cell.length_c   1.000
_cell.angle_alpha   90.00
_cell.angle_beta   90.00
_cell.angle_gamma   90.00
#
_symmetry.space_group_name_H-M   'P 1'
#
loop_
_entity.id
_entity.type
_entity.pdbx_description
1 polymer ?
#
loop_
_entity_poly.entity_id
_entity_poly.type
_entity_poly.pdbx_seq_one_letter_code
_entity_poly.pdbx_strand_id
1 'polypeptide(L)'
;SLFTFVFVLLFTSIAAAQNAQDARHIEVSLRMIGHQVLLNSNDSISRVLPIVKENDRYKIVFESEFDFKPEELVATFDRIVKETGIAKSYIVEVEACETREVVYIFEMGYTEKANIIPCGGRDVPKSCYSILFTLMDPVSLSGDSGGPSNSSSTKVGLLAYSIISLLLISLVGFIIFQWQKRSKVVSDPNLIKLG
;
A
#
# COMPACT_ATOMS: atom_id res chain seq x y z
N SER A 1 -8.06 32.73 4.66
CA SER A 1 -6.80 32.08 5.08
C SER A 1 -7.00 30.99 6.14
N LEU A 2 -7.90 31.16 7.13
CA LEU A 2 -8.21 30.14 8.13
C LEU A 2 -8.89 28.89 7.51
N PHE A 3 -9.79 29.10 6.57
CA PHE A 3 -10.55 28.04 5.88
C PHE A 3 -9.67 27.14 5.00
N THR A 4 -8.67 27.72 4.35
CA THR A 4 -7.69 26.96 3.56
C THR A 4 -6.77 26.11 4.44
N PHE A 5 -6.40 26.61 5.61
CA PHE A 5 -5.57 25.88 6.57
C PHE A 5 -6.31 24.66 7.16
N VAL A 6 -7.58 24.84 7.55
CA VAL A 6 -8.45 23.75 8.03
C VAL A 6 -8.69 22.69 6.96
N PHE A 7 -8.90 23.12 5.70
CA PHE A 7 -9.09 22.21 4.57
C PHE A 7 -7.86 21.35 4.28
N VAL A 8 -6.64 21.92 4.34
CA VAL A 8 -5.39 21.18 4.16
C VAL A 8 -5.18 20.17 5.30
N LEU A 9 -5.49 20.54 6.55
CA LEU A 9 -5.37 19.62 7.69
C LEU A 9 -6.34 18.43 7.60
N LEU A 10 -7.55 18.63 7.07
CA LEU A 10 -8.51 17.54 6.87
C LEU A 10 -8.03 16.52 5.81
N PHE A 11 -7.44 17.00 4.70
CA PHE A 11 -6.93 16.09 3.66
C PHE A 11 -5.73 15.27 4.09
N THR A 12 -4.83 15.81 4.91
CA THR A 12 -3.66 15.05 5.42
C THR A 12 -4.07 13.92 6.36
N SER A 13 -5.16 14.08 7.11
CA SER A 13 -5.67 13.08 8.05
C SER A 13 -6.25 11.85 7.34
N ILE A 14 -6.87 12.01 6.17
CA ILE A 14 -7.48 10.91 5.40
C ILE A 14 -6.40 9.99 4.81
N ALA A 15 -5.33 10.55 4.26
CA ALA A 15 -4.23 9.77 3.66
C ALA A 15 -3.50 8.89 4.68
N ALA A 16 -3.31 9.38 5.91
CA ALA A 16 -2.67 8.61 6.98
C ALA A 16 -3.52 7.41 7.44
N ALA A 17 -4.84 7.54 7.45
CA ALA A 17 -5.75 6.48 7.85
C ALA A 17 -5.78 5.32 6.84
N GLN A 18 -5.72 5.60 5.54
CA GLN A 18 -5.67 4.57 4.49
C GLN A 18 -4.40 3.73 4.57
N ASN A 19 -3.23 4.36 4.68
CA ASN A 19 -1.96 3.64 4.81
C ASN A 19 -1.91 2.70 6.02
N ALA A 20 -2.53 3.08 7.14
CA ALA A 20 -2.60 2.24 8.33
C ALA A 20 -3.54 1.04 8.14
N GLN A 21 -4.61 1.19 7.37
CA GLN A 21 -5.55 0.12 7.07
C GLN A 21 -4.93 -0.89 6.09
N ASP A 22 -4.22 -0.42 5.07
CA ASP A 22 -3.51 -1.25 4.11
C ASP A 22 -2.43 -2.10 4.81
N ALA A 23 -1.66 -1.52 5.72
CA ALA A 23 -0.66 -2.23 6.51
C ALA A 23 -1.28 -3.35 7.36
N ARG A 24 -2.42 -3.11 8.01
CA ARG A 24 -3.12 -4.12 8.80
C ARG A 24 -3.69 -5.24 7.93
N HIS A 25 -4.19 -4.92 6.75
CA HIS A 25 -4.67 -5.91 5.80
C HIS A 25 -3.55 -6.85 5.35
N ILE A 26 -2.37 -6.30 5.06
CA ILE A 26 -1.17 -7.09 4.75
C ILE A 26 -0.80 -8.00 5.93
N GLU A 27 -0.76 -7.49 7.16
CA GLU A 27 -0.45 -8.28 8.35
C GLU A 27 -1.41 -9.45 8.56
N VAL A 28 -2.71 -9.23 8.41
CA VAL A 28 -3.73 -10.29 8.52
C VAL A 28 -3.53 -11.35 7.45
N SER A 29 -3.29 -10.95 6.21
CA SER A 29 -3.06 -11.86 5.08
C SER A 29 -1.79 -12.69 5.27
N LEU A 30 -0.71 -12.09 5.76
CA LEU A 30 0.54 -12.79 6.06
C LEU A 30 0.39 -13.77 7.23
N ARG A 31 -0.43 -13.45 8.24
CA ARG A 31 -0.78 -14.40 9.29
C ARG A 31 -1.57 -15.59 8.76
N MET A 32 -2.48 -15.34 7.81
CA MET A 32 -3.23 -16.40 7.13
C MET A 32 -2.29 -17.34 6.37
N ILE A 33 -1.31 -16.77 5.65
CA ILE A 33 -0.26 -17.54 4.97
C ILE A 33 0.53 -18.39 5.99
N GLY A 34 1.04 -17.76 7.04
CA GLY A 34 1.81 -18.46 8.07
C GLY A 34 1.02 -19.59 8.74
N HIS A 35 -0.26 -19.37 9.04
CA HIS A 35 -1.13 -20.42 9.57
C HIS A 35 -1.29 -21.58 8.58
N GLN A 36 -1.47 -21.30 7.29
CA GLN A 36 -1.57 -22.35 6.28
C GLN A 36 -0.26 -23.13 6.12
N VAL A 37 0.89 -22.47 6.25
CA VAL A 37 2.21 -23.15 6.24
C VAL A 37 2.33 -24.14 7.41
N LEU A 38 1.91 -23.75 8.63
CA LEU A 38 1.87 -24.67 9.77
C LEU A 38 0.93 -25.85 9.53
N LEU A 39 -0.25 -25.60 8.97
CA LEU A 39 -1.20 -26.69 8.64
C LEU A 39 -0.62 -27.67 7.61
N ASN A 40 0.10 -27.18 6.62
CA ASN A 40 0.77 -28.02 5.62
C ASN A 40 1.88 -28.88 6.23
N SER A 41 2.52 -28.40 7.30
CA SER A 41 3.50 -29.14 8.13
C SER A 41 2.83 -30.02 9.20
N ASN A 42 1.51 -30.26 9.11
CA ASN A 42 0.71 -31.00 10.08
C ASN A 42 0.69 -30.41 11.52
N ASP A 43 0.97 -29.12 11.64
CA ASP A 43 0.90 -28.40 12.92
C ASP A 43 -0.34 -27.49 12.94
N SER A 44 -1.36 -27.91 13.70
CA SER A 44 -2.60 -27.17 13.90
C SER A 44 -2.65 -26.45 15.26
N ILE A 45 -1.60 -26.55 16.07
CA ILE A 45 -1.58 -26.06 17.46
C ILE A 45 -0.75 -24.79 17.59
N SER A 46 0.40 -24.76 16.91
CA SER A 46 1.34 -23.64 17.01
C SER A 46 0.81 -22.34 16.36
N ARG A 47 1.34 -21.24 16.84
CA ARG A 47 0.88 -19.91 16.42
C ARG A 47 1.90 -19.24 15.50
N VAL A 48 1.37 -18.40 14.62
CA VAL A 48 2.14 -17.37 13.95
C VAL A 48 2.29 -16.18 14.89
N LEU A 49 3.51 -15.79 15.17
CA LEU A 49 3.82 -14.64 16.02
C LEU A 49 3.41 -13.31 15.34
N PRO A 50 3.37 -12.18 16.03
CA PRO A 50 3.09 -10.90 15.41
C PRO A 50 4.03 -10.65 14.22
N ILE A 51 3.45 -10.20 13.10
CA ILE A 51 4.23 -9.83 11.91
C ILE A 51 5.08 -8.61 12.24
N VAL A 52 6.35 -8.68 11.92
CA VAL A 52 7.30 -7.58 12.11
C VAL A 52 7.65 -6.99 10.75
N LYS A 53 7.58 -5.68 10.63
CA LYS A 53 8.07 -4.98 9.45
C LYS A 53 9.51 -4.53 9.70
N GLU A 54 10.44 -5.09 8.94
CA GLU A 54 11.87 -4.75 8.97
C GLU A 54 12.23 -4.06 7.64
N ASN A 55 12.44 -2.73 7.68
CA ASN A 55 12.62 -1.90 6.48
C ASN A 55 11.42 -2.06 5.52
N ASP A 56 11.64 -2.57 4.32
CA ASP A 56 10.59 -2.80 3.30
C ASP A 56 10.09 -4.25 3.25
N ARG A 57 10.49 -5.09 4.22
CA ARG A 57 10.12 -6.51 4.30
C ARG A 57 9.23 -6.79 5.50
N TYR A 58 8.29 -7.71 5.33
CA TYR A 58 7.49 -8.26 6.42
C TYR A 58 8.05 -9.61 6.82
N LYS A 59 8.27 -9.82 8.10
CA LYS A 59 8.79 -11.08 8.66
C LYS A 59 7.68 -11.84 9.35
N ILE A 60 7.46 -13.08 8.90
CA ILE A 60 6.57 -14.06 9.52
C ILE A 60 7.43 -14.96 10.40
N VAL A 61 7.17 -14.96 11.69
CA VAL A 61 7.86 -15.76 12.68
C VAL A 61 6.90 -16.76 13.28
N PHE A 62 7.37 -17.97 13.52
CA PHE A 62 6.57 -19.09 14.02
C PHE A 62 6.96 -19.44 15.44
N GLU A 63 5.99 -19.95 16.21
CA GLU A 63 6.22 -20.42 17.57
C GLU A 63 6.99 -21.76 17.60
N SER A 64 6.84 -22.56 16.56
CA SER A 64 7.47 -23.90 16.43
C SER A 64 8.29 -24.04 15.16
N GLU A 65 9.11 -25.05 15.13
CA GLU A 65 9.79 -25.52 13.93
C GLU A 65 8.79 -26.17 12.96
N PHE A 66 9.02 -26.02 11.66
CA PHE A 66 8.20 -26.63 10.62
C PHE A 66 9.08 -27.16 9.47
N ASP A 67 8.53 -28.10 8.72
CA ASP A 67 9.03 -28.54 7.43
C ASP A 67 8.17 -27.98 6.31
N PHE A 68 8.69 -27.91 5.12
CA PHE A 68 7.90 -27.47 3.98
C PHE A 68 8.39 -28.06 2.67
N LYS A 69 7.46 -28.18 1.73
CA LYS A 69 7.74 -28.45 0.33
C LYS A 69 7.68 -27.13 -0.44
N PRO A 70 8.72 -26.79 -1.22
CA PRO A 70 8.77 -25.58 -1.99
C PRO A 70 7.50 -25.32 -2.83
N GLU A 71 6.97 -26.35 -3.49
CA GLU A 71 5.78 -26.25 -4.33
C GLU A 71 4.53 -25.90 -3.53
N GLU A 72 4.35 -26.51 -2.36
CA GLU A 72 3.21 -26.24 -1.47
C GLU A 72 3.31 -24.82 -0.88
N LEU A 73 4.53 -24.38 -0.56
CA LEU A 73 4.79 -23.03 -0.07
C LEU A 73 4.45 -21.99 -1.15
N VAL A 74 4.97 -22.16 -2.37
CA VAL A 74 4.65 -21.27 -3.51
C VAL A 74 3.16 -21.22 -3.78
N ALA A 75 2.49 -22.38 -3.84
CA ALA A 75 1.06 -22.47 -4.09
C ALA A 75 0.24 -21.79 -2.98
N THR A 76 0.67 -21.91 -1.73
CA THR A 76 0.03 -21.26 -0.58
C THR A 76 0.10 -19.73 -0.68
N PHE A 77 1.29 -19.19 -0.97
CA PHE A 77 1.49 -17.77 -1.18
C PHE A 77 0.68 -17.25 -2.38
N ASP A 78 0.80 -17.90 -3.53
CA ASP A 78 0.11 -17.49 -4.76
C ASP A 78 -1.41 -17.43 -4.56
N ARG A 79 -2.00 -18.44 -3.93
CA ARG A 79 -3.42 -18.48 -3.65
C ARG A 79 -3.86 -17.35 -2.72
N ILE A 80 -3.22 -17.22 -1.56
CA ILE A 80 -3.68 -16.26 -0.53
C ILE A 80 -3.39 -14.81 -0.97
N VAL A 81 -2.25 -14.55 -1.61
CA VAL A 81 -1.93 -13.21 -2.13
C VAL A 81 -2.92 -12.79 -3.22
N LYS A 82 -3.32 -13.71 -4.12
CA LYS A 82 -4.36 -13.44 -5.12
C LYS A 82 -5.74 -13.22 -4.49
N GLU A 83 -6.13 -14.04 -3.52
CA GLU A 83 -7.41 -13.91 -2.82
C GLU A 83 -7.52 -12.60 -2.04
N THR A 84 -6.44 -12.17 -1.40
CA THR A 84 -6.41 -10.97 -0.56
C THR A 84 -6.02 -9.69 -1.31
N GLY A 85 -5.37 -9.83 -2.47
CA GLY A 85 -4.97 -8.70 -3.29
C GLY A 85 -3.86 -7.83 -2.69
N ILE A 86 -3.09 -8.35 -1.72
CA ILE A 86 -2.06 -7.58 -1.00
C ILE A 86 -0.83 -7.23 -1.84
N ALA A 87 -0.59 -7.96 -2.93
CA ALA A 87 0.52 -7.70 -3.84
C ALA A 87 0.19 -8.19 -5.25
N LYS A 88 0.80 -7.57 -6.25
CA LYS A 88 0.79 -8.05 -7.64
C LYS A 88 2.11 -8.72 -8.01
N SER A 89 3.21 -8.26 -7.42
CA SER A 89 4.53 -8.87 -7.53
C SER A 89 5.24 -8.83 -6.17
N TYR A 90 5.95 -9.90 -5.84
CA TYR A 90 6.56 -10.06 -4.53
C TYR A 90 7.70 -11.08 -4.54
N ILE A 91 8.60 -10.95 -3.57
CA ILE A 91 9.65 -11.93 -3.27
C ILE A 91 9.36 -12.56 -1.92
N VAL A 92 9.58 -13.87 -1.81
CA VAL A 92 9.52 -14.62 -0.57
C VAL A 92 10.88 -15.29 -0.34
N GLU A 93 11.43 -15.06 0.85
CA GLU A 93 12.67 -15.67 1.30
C GLU A 93 12.39 -16.47 2.57
N VAL A 94 12.88 -17.68 2.65
CA VAL A 94 12.83 -18.51 3.86
C VAL A 94 14.23 -18.53 4.47
N GLU A 95 14.35 -18.02 5.69
CA GLU A 95 15.61 -17.95 6.43
C GLU A 95 15.64 -18.97 7.57
N ALA A 96 16.79 -19.63 7.77
CA ALA A 96 17.06 -20.37 8.99
C ALA A 96 17.24 -19.39 10.17
N CYS A 97 16.57 -19.66 11.32
CA CYS A 97 16.58 -18.73 12.46
C CYS A 97 17.97 -18.50 13.04
N GLU A 98 18.81 -19.54 13.09
CA GLU A 98 20.12 -19.48 13.74
C GLU A 98 21.16 -18.75 12.89
N THR A 99 21.26 -19.13 11.61
CA THR A 99 22.31 -18.66 10.70
C THR A 99 21.89 -17.43 9.91
N ARG A 100 20.58 -17.17 9.79
CA ARG A 100 19.97 -16.19 8.89
C ARG A 100 20.30 -16.46 7.42
N GLU A 101 20.70 -17.68 7.10
CA GLU A 101 20.92 -18.10 5.74
C GLU A 101 19.59 -18.30 5.03
N VAL A 102 19.48 -17.81 3.81
CA VAL A 102 18.31 -18.03 2.96
C VAL A 102 18.38 -19.45 2.41
N VAL A 103 17.49 -20.31 2.89
CA VAL A 103 17.41 -21.73 2.49
C VAL A 103 16.53 -21.94 1.26
N TYR A 104 15.60 -21.03 1.02
CA TYR A 104 14.74 -21.03 -0.17
C TYR A 104 14.29 -19.62 -0.50
N ILE A 105 14.19 -19.30 -1.78
CA ILE A 105 13.73 -18.00 -2.29
C ILE A 105 12.94 -18.22 -3.58
N PHE A 106 11.88 -17.45 -3.77
CA PHE A 106 11.15 -17.38 -5.03
C PHE A 106 10.58 -15.98 -5.25
N GLU A 107 10.30 -15.67 -6.52
CA GLU A 107 9.72 -14.42 -6.95
C GLU A 107 8.45 -14.68 -7.75
N MET A 108 7.38 -13.94 -7.43
CA MET A 108 6.15 -13.92 -8.20
C MET A 108 6.03 -12.57 -8.90
N GLY A 109 6.08 -12.61 -10.21
CA GLY A 109 6.01 -11.42 -11.05
C GLY A 109 4.58 -11.04 -11.41
N TYR A 110 4.45 -9.91 -12.09
CA TYR A 110 3.17 -9.35 -12.58
C TYR A 110 2.42 -10.28 -13.55
N THR A 111 3.15 -11.16 -14.23
CA THR A 111 2.63 -12.17 -15.13
C THR A 111 3.27 -13.51 -14.82
N GLU A 112 2.58 -14.61 -15.10
CA GLU A 112 3.11 -15.96 -14.88
C GLU A 112 4.47 -16.22 -15.55
N LYS A 113 4.76 -15.53 -16.67
CA LYS A 113 6.05 -15.62 -17.36
C LYS A 113 7.19 -14.94 -16.60
N ALA A 114 6.89 -14.05 -15.67
CA ALA A 114 7.87 -13.35 -14.84
C ALA A 114 8.13 -14.05 -13.50
N ASN A 115 7.47 -15.19 -13.24
CA ASN A 115 7.69 -15.96 -12.02
C ASN A 115 9.05 -16.66 -12.08
N ILE A 116 9.85 -16.50 -11.02
CA ILE A 116 11.12 -17.18 -10.84
C ILE A 116 10.98 -18.12 -9.65
N ILE A 117 10.74 -19.39 -9.94
CA ILE A 117 10.57 -20.44 -8.94
C ILE A 117 11.72 -21.43 -9.11
N PRO A 118 12.69 -21.46 -8.18
CA PRO A 118 13.78 -22.41 -8.24
C PRO A 118 13.29 -23.85 -8.13
N CYS A 119 14.13 -24.78 -8.54
CA CYS A 119 13.83 -26.20 -8.64
C CYS A 119 13.04 -26.73 -7.44
N GLY A 120 11.86 -27.26 -7.72
CA GLY A 120 11.04 -28.03 -6.80
C GLY A 120 11.50 -29.47 -6.63
N GLY A 121 10.68 -30.26 -5.93
CA GLY A 121 10.91 -31.71 -5.74
C GLY A 121 11.87 -32.05 -4.60
N ARG A 122 12.18 -31.09 -3.72
CA ARG A 122 13.01 -31.32 -2.54
C ARG A 122 12.22 -30.92 -1.28
N ASP A 123 12.02 -31.87 -0.39
CA ASP A 123 11.48 -31.58 0.93
C ASP A 123 12.54 -30.88 1.78
N VAL A 124 12.14 -29.76 2.39
CA VAL A 124 12.99 -29.03 3.34
C VAL A 124 12.68 -29.55 4.74
N PRO A 125 13.69 -30.09 5.45
CA PRO A 125 13.50 -30.77 6.72
C PRO A 125 12.98 -29.82 7.79
N LYS A 126 12.34 -30.38 8.81
CA LYS A 126 11.84 -29.63 9.95
C LYS A 126 12.98 -28.92 10.69
N SER A 127 12.86 -27.62 10.82
CA SER A 127 13.79 -26.76 11.53
C SER A 127 13.14 -25.40 11.86
N CYS A 128 13.89 -24.57 12.59
CA CYS A 128 13.45 -23.19 12.82
C CYS A 128 13.65 -22.35 11.57
N TYR A 129 12.54 -21.86 11.02
CA TYR A 129 12.54 -20.94 9.87
C TYR A 129 11.71 -19.71 10.16
N SER A 130 12.07 -18.61 9.53
CA SER A 130 11.23 -17.41 9.38
C SER A 130 11.06 -17.11 7.89
N ILE A 131 9.92 -16.50 7.53
CA ILE A 131 9.63 -16.17 6.15
C ILE A 131 9.61 -14.65 6.02
N LEU A 132 10.38 -14.14 5.05
CA LEU A 132 10.41 -12.73 4.67
C LEU A 132 9.57 -12.53 3.42
N PHE A 133 8.71 -11.54 3.45
CA PHE A 133 7.85 -11.16 2.34
C PHE A 133 8.17 -9.72 1.93
N THR A 134 8.61 -9.53 0.70
CA THR A 134 8.97 -8.24 0.12
C THR A 134 7.99 -7.87 -0.98
N LEU A 135 7.32 -6.72 -0.83
CA LEU A 135 6.48 -6.15 -1.87
C LEU A 135 7.37 -5.50 -2.92
N MET A 136 7.23 -5.89 -4.18
CA MET A 136 7.97 -5.26 -5.29
C MET A 136 7.26 -4.03 -5.83
N ASP A 137 5.92 -4.03 -5.80
CA ASP A 137 5.11 -2.85 -6.12
C ASP A 137 4.23 -2.51 -4.91
N PRO A 138 4.32 -1.32 -4.32
CA PRO A 138 3.37 -0.89 -3.33
C PRO A 138 1.99 -0.76 -3.97
N VAL A 139 1.15 -1.78 -3.79
CA VAL A 139 -0.26 -1.71 -4.21
C VAL A 139 -0.95 -0.71 -3.31
N SER A 140 -1.27 0.45 -3.86
CA SER A 140 -2.31 1.29 -3.28
C SER A 140 -3.62 0.52 -3.43
N LEU A 141 -4.16 -0.04 -2.35
CA LEU A 141 -5.44 -0.75 -2.30
C LEU A 141 -6.65 0.17 -2.53
N SER A 142 -6.42 1.36 -3.08
CA SER A 142 -7.48 2.23 -3.57
C SER A 142 -8.05 1.59 -4.83
N GLY A 143 -9.22 0.97 -4.69
CA GLY A 143 -9.92 0.32 -5.78
C GLY A 143 -10.02 1.22 -7.00
N ASP A 144 -9.36 0.82 -8.07
CA ASP A 144 -9.66 1.31 -9.41
C ASP A 144 -9.63 0.15 -10.41
N SER A 145 -10.77 -0.01 -11.03
CA SER A 145 -11.03 -0.95 -12.12
C SER A 145 -10.40 -0.41 -13.41
N GLY A 146 -9.37 -1.07 -13.89
CA GLY A 146 -9.04 -1.18 -15.29
C GLY A 146 -8.46 0.04 -15.99
N GLY A 147 -7.13 0.05 -16.20
CA GLY A 147 -6.46 0.87 -17.19
C GLY A 147 -4.96 0.59 -17.26
N PRO A 148 -4.31 0.64 -18.44
CA PRO A 148 -2.91 0.28 -18.58
C PRO A 148 -2.00 1.28 -17.86
N SER A 149 -1.20 0.77 -16.91
CA SER A 149 -0.32 1.55 -16.05
C SER A 149 0.99 1.92 -16.77
N ASN A 150 1.12 3.17 -17.14
CA ASN A 150 2.42 3.80 -17.39
C ASN A 150 2.98 4.33 -16.06
N SER A 151 4.05 3.75 -15.58
CA SER A 151 4.70 4.01 -14.28
C SER A 151 5.56 5.27 -14.22
N SER A 152 5.02 6.42 -14.64
CA SER A 152 5.64 7.73 -14.41
C SER A 152 4.68 8.81 -13.90
N SER A 153 3.47 8.41 -13.46
CA SER A 153 2.32 9.30 -13.26
C SER A 153 2.10 9.81 -11.83
N THR A 154 2.71 9.24 -10.80
CA THR A 154 2.40 9.61 -9.40
C THR A 154 2.89 11.00 -9.00
N LYS A 155 3.99 11.47 -9.59
CA LYS A 155 4.48 12.84 -9.35
C LYS A 155 3.72 13.88 -10.17
N VAL A 156 3.23 13.51 -11.34
CA VAL A 156 2.46 14.43 -12.23
C VAL A 156 1.03 14.63 -11.72
N GLY A 157 0.41 13.59 -11.15
CA GLY A 157 -0.93 13.70 -10.57
C GLY A 157 -1.00 14.67 -9.39
N LEU A 158 -0.09 14.57 -8.43
CA LEU A 158 -0.01 15.48 -7.28
C LEU A 158 0.29 16.92 -7.70
N LEU A 159 1.16 17.12 -8.69
CA LEU A 159 1.45 18.45 -9.24
C LEU A 159 0.26 19.00 -10.02
N ALA A 160 -0.48 18.18 -10.76
CA ALA A 160 -1.68 18.61 -11.49
C ALA A 160 -2.80 19.04 -10.53
N TYR A 161 -3.05 18.29 -9.46
CA TYR A 161 -4.04 18.68 -8.42
C TYR A 161 -3.64 19.95 -7.68
N SER A 162 -2.36 20.15 -7.40
CA SER A 162 -1.87 21.38 -6.76
C SER A 162 -2.05 22.61 -7.67
N ILE A 163 -1.79 22.47 -8.97
CA ILE A 163 -1.96 23.54 -9.95
C ILE A 163 -3.46 23.88 -10.14
N ILE A 164 -4.33 22.88 -10.25
CA ILE A 164 -5.78 23.07 -10.36
C ILE A 164 -6.33 23.77 -9.11
N SER A 165 -5.89 23.37 -7.92
CA SER A 165 -6.30 23.99 -6.65
C SER A 165 -5.87 25.46 -6.59
N LEU A 166 -4.64 25.78 -7.00
CA LEU A 166 -4.15 27.17 -7.04
C LEU A 166 -4.92 28.02 -8.04
N LEU A 167 -5.27 27.47 -9.21
CA LEU A 167 -6.07 28.17 -10.22
C LEU A 167 -7.49 28.47 -9.71
N LEU A 168 -8.13 27.51 -9.02
CA LEU A 168 -9.46 27.71 -8.44
C LEU A 168 -9.45 28.79 -7.34
N ILE A 169 -8.45 28.77 -6.46
CA ILE A 169 -8.29 29.79 -5.42
C ILE A 169 -8.08 31.19 -6.04
N SER A 170 -7.24 31.28 -7.09
CA SER A 170 -6.99 32.51 -7.82
C SER A 170 -8.27 33.04 -8.48
N LEU A 171 -9.08 32.16 -9.07
CA LEU A 171 -10.33 32.51 -9.74
C LEU A 171 -11.38 33.03 -8.74
N VAL A 172 -11.53 32.40 -7.59
CA VAL A 172 -12.42 32.85 -6.51
C VAL A 172 -11.96 34.21 -5.96
N GLY A 173 -10.65 34.39 -5.74
CA GLY A 173 -10.08 35.66 -5.31
C GLY A 173 -10.33 36.78 -6.33
N PHE A 174 -10.22 36.49 -7.62
CA PHE A 174 -10.51 37.46 -8.70
C PHE A 174 -12.00 37.84 -8.74
N ILE A 175 -12.91 36.88 -8.56
CA ILE A 175 -14.34 37.13 -8.51
C ILE A 175 -14.68 38.07 -7.33
N ILE A 176 -14.15 37.79 -6.14
CA ILE A 176 -14.36 38.59 -4.93
C ILE A 176 -13.81 40.00 -5.14
N PHE A 177 -12.61 40.12 -5.76
CA PHE A 177 -12.01 41.43 -6.08
C PHE A 177 -12.87 42.24 -7.06
N GLN A 178 -13.41 41.59 -8.09
CA GLN A 178 -14.33 42.22 -9.05
C GLN A 178 -15.64 42.71 -8.37
N TRP A 179 -16.18 41.93 -7.45
CA TRP A 179 -17.37 42.29 -6.67
C TRP A 179 -17.12 43.52 -5.78
N GLN A 180 -15.98 43.54 -5.07
CA GLN A 180 -15.61 44.69 -4.24
C GLN A 180 -15.38 45.96 -5.06
N LYS A 181 -14.84 45.83 -6.28
CA LYS A 181 -14.66 46.98 -7.19
C LYS A 181 -15.99 47.52 -7.71
N ARG A 182 -16.97 46.64 -7.95
CA ARG A 182 -18.32 47.04 -8.37
C ARG A 182 -19.10 47.72 -7.24
N SER A 183 -18.91 47.33 -6.01
CA SER A 183 -19.60 47.92 -4.84
C SER A 183 -19.12 49.34 -4.50
N LYS A 184 -17.96 49.76 -4.99
CA LYS A 184 -17.42 51.10 -4.73
C LYS A 184 -17.90 52.17 -5.73
N VAL A 185 -18.61 51.79 -6.78
CA VAL A 185 -19.07 52.74 -7.85
C VAL A 185 -20.47 53.32 -7.55
N VAL A 186 -21.18 52.85 -6.51
CA VAL A 186 -22.58 53.28 -6.21
C VAL A 186 -22.67 54.17 -4.98
N SER A 187 -21.64 54.87 -4.57
CA SER A 187 -21.71 55.87 -3.49
C SER A 187 -21.05 57.17 -3.91
N ASP A 188 -21.68 57.88 -4.86
CA ASP A 188 -21.40 59.29 -5.07
C ASP A 188 -22.56 60.10 -4.47
N PRO A 189 -22.37 60.75 -3.30
CA PRO A 189 -23.45 61.48 -2.58
C PRO A 189 -23.78 62.85 -3.16
N ASN A 190 -23.24 63.22 -4.33
CA ASN A 190 -23.39 64.56 -4.89
C ASN A 190 -24.46 64.69 -5.97
N LEU A 191 -25.32 63.70 -6.19
CA LEU A 191 -26.37 63.78 -7.20
C LEU A 191 -27.77 64.19 -6.66
N ILE A 192 -27.85 64.67 -5.42
CA ILE A 192 -29.11 65.19 -4.87
C ILE A 192 -28.90 66.66 -4.49
N LYS A 193 -28.75 67.54 -5.50
CA LYS A 193 -29.00 68.98 -5.39
C LYS A 193 -29.09 69.51 -6.79
N LEU A 194 -30.29 69.45 -7.36
CA LEU A 194 -30.83 70.40 -8.38
C LEU A 194 -32.15 69.83 -8.85
N GLY A 195 -33.24 70.46 -8.30
CA GLY A 195 -34.60 70.24 -8.71
C GLY A 195 -35.54 70.66 -7.61
#